data_711bf38606c6039a84459a3043b3bad2
#
_entry.id   711bf38606c6039a84459a3043b3bad2
#
_cell.length_a   1.000
_cell.length_b   1.000
_cell.length_c   1.000
_cell.angle_alpha   90.00
_cell.angle_beta   90.00
_cell.angle_gamma   90.00
#
_symmetry.space_group_name_H-M   'P 1'
#
loop_
_entity.id
_entity.type
_entity.pdbx_description
1 polymer ?
#
loop_
_entity_poly.entity_id
_entity_poly.type
_entity_poly.pdbx_seq_one_letter_code
_entity_poly.pdbx_strand_id
1 'polypeptide(L)'
;MRNWTVAGGLVESDAGLLLVQNRRRNGSFDWSPPGGVIEVADGESVVDGLTREVEEETGLRVTEWAGPLYEVRAEAPDLGWTLRASVYLAVTYEGELVVDDPDGIVVDAQFVSLDDCAVHLEQCHPWVREPLAEWLDLRWSHTETRPPFGYRVVGADVASMTVTRLE
;
A
#
# COMPACT_ATOMS: atom_id res chain seq x y z
N MET A 1 -2.45 22.48 4.80
CA MET A 1 -1.78 21.28 4.29
C MET A 1 -2.59 20.06 4.66
N ARG A 2 -2.81 19.20 3.71
CA ARG A 2 -3.59 17.99 3.93
C ARG A 2 -2.69 16.83 4.35
N ASN A 3 -3.05 16.14 5.44
CA ASN A 3 -2.28 15.02 5.98
C ASN A 3 -3.04 13.71 5.76
N TRP A 4 -2.41 12.78 5.05
CA TRP A 4 -2.98 11.47 4.78
C TRP A 4 -2.36 10.41 5.66
N THR A 5 -3.19 9.59 6.29
CA THR A 5 -2.77 8.36 6.96
C THR A 5 -3.24 7.18 6.11
N VAL A 6 -2.29 6.35 5.71
CA VAL A 6 -2.53 5.22 4.80
C VAL A 6 -1.99 3.95 5.43
N ALA A 7 -2.65 2.84 5.20
CA ALA A 7 -2.13 1.53 5.57
C ALA A 7 -2.16 0.59 4.37
N GLY A 8 -1.15 -0.26 4.27
CA GLY A 8 -1.05 -1.29 3.25
C GLY A 8 -0.88 -2.66 3.89
N GLY A 9 -1.42 -3.69 3.25
CA GLY A 9 -1.35 -5.06 3.71
C GLY A 9 -0.58 -5.96 2.77
N LEU A 10 0.38 -6.72 3.31
CA LEU A 10 1.09 -7.76 2.58
C LEU A 10 0.46 -9.10 2.94
N VAL A 11 -0.21 -9.71 1.97
CA VAL A 11 -0.88 -10.99 2.11
C VAL A 11 -0.22 -11.98 1.16
N GLU A 12 0.34 -13.04 1.70
CA GLU A 12 1.08 -14.03 0.92
C GLU A 12 0.36 -15.37 0.90
N SER A 13 0.50 -16.08 -0.21
CA SER A 13 0.11 -17.47 -0.38
C SER A 13 1.25 -18.21 -1.09
N ASP A 14 1.07 -19.51 -1.31
CA ASP A 14 2.02 -20.31 -2.10
C ASP A 14 2.15 -19.78 -3.55
N ALA A 15 1.14 -19.08 -4.03
CA ALA A 15 1.14 -18.52 -5.39
C ALA A 15 1.88 -17.18 -5.49
N GLY A 16 2.08 -16.48 -4.37
CA GLY A 16 2.80 -15.21 -4.36
C GLY A 16 2.22 -14.17 -3.42
N LEU A 17 2.39 -12.91 -3.77
CA LEU A 17 1.93 -11.75 -2.99
C LEU A 17 0.63 -11.19 -3.60
N LEU A 18 -0.34 -10.91 -2.73
CA LEU A 18 -1.60 -10.31 -3.15
C LEU A 18 -1.38 -8.87 -3.61
N LEU A 19 -1.71 -8.60 -4.85
CA LEU A 19 -1.76 -7.27 -5.43
C LEU A 19 -3.16 -6.99 -5.97
N VAL A 20 -3.56 -5.73 -5.92
CA VAL A 20 -4.82 -5.26 -6.48
C VAL A 20 -4.55 -4.32 -7.64
N GLN A 21 -5.39 -4.39 -8.67
CA GLN A 21 -5.33 -3.46 -9.80
C GLN A 21 -6.26 -2.29 -9.52
N ASN A 22 -5.71 -1.10 -9.54
CA ASN A 22 -6.42 0.14 -9.29
C ASN A 22 -6.71 0.86 -10.61
N ARG A 23 -7.94 1.37 -10.76
CA ARG A 23 -8.29 2.29 -11.84
C ARG A 23 -8.15 3.71 -11.33
N ARG A 24 -7.33 4.51 -11.97
CA ARG A 24 -7.11 5.91 -11.62
C ARG A 24 -8.07 6.83 -12.37
N ARG A 25 -8.23 8.07 -11.88
CA ARG A 25 -9.16 9.04 -12.46
C ARG A 25 -8.86 9.35 -13.93
N ASN A 26 -7.59 9.31 -14.32
CA ASN A 26 -7.16 9.54 -15.70
C ASN A 26 -7.37 8.33 -16.62
N GLY A 27 -7.96 7.24 -16.12
CA GLY A 27 -8.19 6.01 -16.86
C GLY A 27 -7.00 5.04 -16.87
N SER A 28 -5.86 5.42 -16.27
CA SER A 28 -4.72 4.51 -16.16
C SER A 28 -4.94 3.47 -15.06
N PHE A 29 -4.14 2.41 -15.13
CA PHE A 29 -4.17 1.34 -14.14
C PHE A 29 -2.80 1.19 -13.49
N ASP A 30 -2.78 0.82 -12.22
CA ASP A 30 -1.58 0.37 -11.55
C ASP A 30 -1.91 -0.77 -10.59
N TRP A 31 -0.88 -1.51 -10.20
CA TRP A 31 -0.99 -2.58 -9.22
C TRP A 31 -0.27 -2.16 -7.94
N SER A 32 -0.86 -2.50 -6.81
CA SER A 32 -0.29 -2.21 -5.49
C SER A 32 -0.76 -3.26 -4.48
N PRO A 33 -0.11 -3.37 -3.31
CA PRO A 33 -0.70 -4.08 -2.19
C PRO A 33 -2.06 -3.47 -1.84
N PRO A 34 -3.03 -4.26 -1.36
CA PRO A 34 -4.31 -3.72 -0.91
C PRO A 34 -4.14 -2.83 0.31
N GLY A 35 -5.01 -1.86 0.46
CA GLY A 35 -5.00 -0.90 1.55
C GLY A 35 -5.69 0.39 1.16
N GLY A 36 -5.55 1.41 1.98
CA GLY A 36 -6.18 2.68 1.69
C GLY A 36 -6.02 3.70 2.81
N VAL A 37 -6.76 4.76 2.68
CA VAL A 37 -6.80 5.84 3.68
C VAL A 37 -7.51 5.36 4.93
N ILE A 38 -6.90 5.61 6.08
CA ILE A 38 -7.46 5.27 7.39
C ILE A 38 -8.15 6.51 7.96
N GLU A 39 -9.39 6.34 8.38
CA GLU A 39 -10.22 7.43 8.91
C GLU A 39 -9.93 7.66 10.40
N VAL A 40 -8.72 8.15 10.69
CA VAL A 40 -8.26 8.39 12.06
C VAL A 40 -9.16 9.39 12.79
N ALA A 41 -9.64 10.41 12.08
CA ALA A 41 -10.54 11.41 12.64
C ALA A 41 -11.88 10.84 13.09
N ASP A 42 -12.32 9.72 12.50
CA ASP A 42 -13.56 9.02 12.88
C ASP A 42 -13.31 7.97 13.97
N GLY A 43 -12.10 7.92 14.55
CA GLY A 43 -11.75 6.98 15.61
C GLY A 43 -11.35 5.59 15.12
N GLU A 44 -11.16 5.41 13.81
CA GLU A 44 -10.72 4.13 13.25
C GLU A 44 -9.25 3.88 13.58
N SER A 45 -8.94 2.71 14.13
CA SER A 45 -7.54 2.32 14.31
C SER A 45 -6.93 1.93 12.97
N VAL A 46 -5.60 2.01 12.87
CA VAL A 46 -4.88 1.67 11.63
C VAL A 46 -5.18 0.23 11.23
N VAL A 47 -5.11 -0.71 12.17
CA VAL A 47 -5.32 -2.14 11.91
C VAL A 47 -6.77 -2.43 11.53
N ASP A 48 -7.74 -1.83 12.22
CA ASP A 48 -9.15 -2.02 11.88
C ASP A 48 -9.48 -1.44 10.50
N GLY A 49 -8.95 -0.28 10.20
CA GLY A 49 -9.11 0.33 8.89
C GLY A 49 -8.47 -0.49 7.76
N LEU A 50 -7.29 -1.01 8.01
CA LEU A 50 -6.62 -1.89 7.04
C LEU A 50 -7.40 -3.18 6.81
N THR A 51 -7.91 -3.80 7.88
CA THR A 51 -8.75 -5.01 7.77
C THR A 51 -9.98 -4.74 6.92
N ARG A 52 -10.63 -3.62 7.15
CA ARG A 52 -11.81 -3.20 6.37
C ARG A 52 -11.45 -2.97 4.88
N GLU A 53 -10.39 -2.22 4.61
CA GLU A 53 -9.97 -1.93 3.24
C GLU A 53 -9.61 -3.20 2.46
N VAL A 54 -8.87 -4.12 3.07
CA VAL A 54 -8.50 -5.38 2.41
C VAL A 54 -9.74 -6.22 2.09
N GLU A 55 -10.70 -6.29 3.00
CA GLU A 55 -11.95 -7.03 2.75
C GLU A 55 -12.78 -6.38 1.66
N GLU A 56 -12.92 -5.06 1.67
CA GLU A 56 -13.65 -4.34 0.63
C GLU A 56 -13.03 -4.53 -0.76
N GLU A 57 -11.71 -4.53 -0.84
CA GLU A 57 -11.00 -4.59 -2.11
C GLU A 57 -10.81 -6.02 -2.64
N THR A 58 -10.69 -7.00 -1.77
CA THR A 58 -10.27 -8.36 -2.17
C THR A 58 -11.20 -9.47 -1.75
N GLY A 59 -12.10 -9.24 -0.80
CA GLY A 59 -12.95 -10.27 -0.20
C GLY A 59 -12.25 -11.08 0.89
N LEU A 60 -10.95 -10.87 1.11
CA LEU A 60 -10.21 -11.59 2.15
C LEU A 60 -10.32 -10.88 3.49
N ARG A 61 -10.58 -11.63 4.53
CA ARG A 61 -10.62 -11.13 5.89
C ARG A 61 -9.37 -11.57 6.64
N VAL A 62 -8.51 -10.60 6.95
CA VAL A 62 -7.31 -10.85 7.75
C VAL A 62 -7.70 -10.87 9.22
N THR A 63 -7.35 -11.95 9.89
CA THR A 63 -7.71 -12.19 11.30
C THR A 63 -6.56 -11.86 12.25
N GLU A 64 -5.32 -11.83 11.76
CA GLU A 64 -4.15 -11.47 12.54
C GLU A 64 -3.13 -10.75 11.67
N TRP A 65 -2.66 -9.60 12.16
CA TRP A 65 -1.62 -8.79 11.53
C TRP A 65 -0.35 -8.77 12.37
N ALA A 66 0.80 -8.76 11.70
CA ALA A 66 2.10 -8.50 12.33
C ALA A 66 2.66 -7.20 11.74
N GLY A 67 3.18 -6.32 12.59
CA GLY A 67 3.78 -5.11 12.08
C GLY A 67 3.67 -3.90 13.01
N PRO A 68 4.00 -2.73 12.44
CA PRO A 68 4.31 -2.51 11.02
C PRO A 68 5.67 -3.12 10.63
N LEU A 69 5.75 -3.59 9.39
CA LEU A 69 7.02 -4.06 8.81
C LEU A 69 7.90 -2.88 8.45
N TYR A 70 7.30 -1.83 7.93
CA TYR A 70 7.98 -0.58 7.60
C TYR A 70 6.96 0.56 7.53
N GLU A 71 7.47 1.76 7.64
CA GLU A 71 6.70 2.98 7.49
C GLU A 71 7.29 3.83 6.37
N VAL A 72 6.42 4.59 5.72
CA VAL A 72 6.76 5.50 4.63
C VAL A 72 6.25 6.89 4.98
N ARG A 73 7.07 7.89 4.72
CA ARG A 73 6.69 9.29 4.84
C ARG A 73 6.98 9.98 3.52
N ALA A 74 5.99 10.66 2.99
CA ALA A 74 6.14 11.46 1.78
C ALA A 74 5.57 12.85 2.02
N GLU A 75 6.22 13.85 1.46
CA GLU A 75 5.74 15.22 1.51
C GLU A 75 5.76 15.84 0.12
N ALA A 76 4.70 16.55 -0.19
CA ALA A 76 4.52 17.24 -1.47
C ALA A 76 4.13 18.69 -1.19
N PRO A 77 5.09 19.56 -0.82
CA PRO A 77 4.78 20.93 -0.41
C PRO A 77 4.12 21.76 -1.52
N ASP A 78 4.49 21.52 -2.78
CA ASP A 78 3.92 22.24 -3.91
C ASP A 78 2.46 21.83 -4.20
N LEU A 79 2.08 20.62 -3.81
CA LEU A 79 0.73 20.09 -3.95
C LEU A 79 -0.08 20.17 -2.65
N GLY A 80 0.54 20.58 -1.55
CA GLY A 80 -0.13 20.85 -0.28
C GLY A 80 -0.51 19.61 0.51
N TRP A 81 0.24 18.51 0.42
CA TRP A 81 -0.07 17.30 1.20
C TRP A 81 1.17 16.62 1.80
N THR A 82 0.91 15.88 2.86
CA THR A 82 1.86 14.92 3.44
C THR A 82 1.17 13.56 3.55
N LEU A 83 1.97 12.51 3.54
CA LEU A 83 1.47 11.14 3.62
C LEU A 83 2.32 10.34 4.61
N ARG A 84 1.65 9.59 5.48
CA ARG A 84 2.27 8.59 6.35
C ARG A 84 1.61 7.26 6.06
N ALA A 85 2.40 6.29 5.68
CA ALA A 85 1.92 4.94 5.39
C ALA A 85 2.59 3.94 6.32
N SER A 86 1.82 2.98 6.81
CA SER A 86 2.32 1.85 7.59
C SER A 86 1.93 0.58 6.87
N VAL A 87 2.86 -0.36 6.73
CA VAL A 87 2.63 -1.62 6.01
C VAL A 87 2.77 -2.78 6.97
N TYR A 88 1.75 -3.64 6.96
CA TYR A 88 1.62 -4.79 7.88
C TYR A 88 1.62 -6.10 7.10
N LEU A 89 2.06 -7.17 7.76
CA LEU A 89 2.02 -8.52 7.22
C LEU A 89 0.81 -9.26 7.76
N ALA A 90 -0.01 -9.83 6.88
CA ALA A 90 -1.09 -10.72 7.27
C ALA A 90 -0.51 -12.06 7.75
N VAL A 91 -0.80 -12.41 9.00
CA VAL A 91 -0.35 -13.69 9.58
C VAL A 91 -1.37 -14.78 9.28
N THR A 92 -2.65 -14.48 9.50
CA THR A 92 -3.75 -15.38 9.19
C THR A 92 -4.87 -14.62 8.50
N TYR A 93 -5.50 -15.29 7.57
CA TYR A 93 -6.65 -14.73 6.84
C TYR A 93 -7.56 -15.84 6.35
N GLU A 94 -8.79 -15.48 6.03
CA GLU A 94 -9.82 -16.39 5.54
C GLU A 94 -10.62 -15.75 4.40
N GLY A 95 -11.42 -16.55 3.70
CA GLY A 95 -12.25 -16.09 2.61
C GLY A 95 -11.65 -16.39 1.24
N GLU A 96 -12.30 -15.89 0.21
CA GLU A 96 -11.90 -16.07 -1.18
C GLU A 96 -11.80 -14.72 -1.87
N LEU A 97 -10.97 -14.63 -2.92
CA LEU A 97 -10.86 -13.41 -3.70
C LEU A 97 -12.18 -13.13 -4.41
N VAL A 98 -12.82 -12.02 -4.03
CA VAL A 98 -14.01 -11.49 -4.65
C VAL A 98 -13.84 -9.98 -4.76
N VAL A 99 -13.74 -9.49 -5.98
CA VAL A 99 -13.57 -8.05 -6.21
C VAL A 99 -14.94 -7.42 -6.39
N ASP A 100 -15.36 -6.70 -5.36
CA ASP A 100 -16.62 -5.94 -5.35
C ASP A 100 -16.37 -4.67 -4.50
N ASP A 101 -15.45 -3.83 -4.97
CA ASP A 101 -15.03 -2.64 -4.24
C ASP A 101 -16.15 -1.59 -4.27
N PRO A 102 -16.71 -1.20 -3.10
CA PRO A 102 -17.77 -0.20 -3.05
C PRO A 102 -17.34 1.16 -3.63
N ASP A 103 -16.05 1.48 -3.58
CA ASP A 103 -15.52 2.72 -4.17
C ASP A 103 -15.24 2.62 -5.67
N GLY A 104 -15.27 1.40 -6.24
CA GLY A 104 -15.08 1.17 -7.67
C GLY A 104 -13.67 1.44 -8.18
N ILE A 105 -12.69 1.54 -7.29
CA ILE A 105 -11.28 1.81 -7.64
C ILE A 105 -10.57 0.52 -7.97
N VAL A 106 -10.69 -0.50 -7.13
CA VAL A 106 -10.08 -1.81 -7.36
C VAL A 106 -10.93 -2.61 -8.34
N VAL A 107 -10.32 -3.04 -9.43
CA VAL A 107 -10.99 -3.77 -10.52
C VAL A 107 -10.51 -5.21 -10.66
N ASP A 108 -9.42 -5.59 -10.01
CA ASP A 108 -8.89 -6.95 -10.00
C ASP A 108 -8.04 -7.17 -8.76
N ALA A 109 -7.88 -8.44 -8.37
CA ALA A 109 -7.01 -8.86 -7.27
C ALA A 109 -6.43 -10.22 -7.59
N GLN A 110 -5.11 -10.37 -7.46
CA GLN A 110 -4.39 -11.60 -7.78
C GLN A 110 -3.25 -11.82 -6.81
N PHE A 111 -2.96 -13.09 -6.53
CA PHE A 111 -1.68 -13.47 -5.93
C PHE A 111 -0.66 -13.54 -7.06
N VAL A 112 0.26 -12.60 -7.08
CA VAL A 112 1.28 -12.44 -8.13
C VAL A 112 2.55 -13.13 -7.67
N SER A 113 3.15 -13.96 -8.54
CA SER A 113 4.40 -14.62 -8.20
C SER A 113 5.46 -13.59 -7.82
N LEU A 114 6.35 -13.95 -6.91
CA LEU A 114 7.38 -13.01 -6.43
C LEU A 114 8.27 -12.53 -7.58
N ASP A 115 8.51 -13.38 -8.57
CA ASP A 115 9.30 -13.02 -9.75
C ASP A 115 8.60 -11.96 -10.63
N ASP A 116 7.28 -11.92 -10.62
CA ASP A 116 6.49 -11.00 -11.44
C ASP A 116 6.09 -9.72 -10.71
N CYS A 117 6.30 -9.63 -9.40
CA CYS A 117 5.90 -8.46 -8.60
C CYS A 117 6.53 -7.17 -9.11
N ALA A 118 7.82 -7.18 -9.46
CA ALA A 118 8.51 -5.98 -9.92
C ALA A 118 7.86 -5.38 -11.16
N VAL A 119 7.47 -6.22 -12.11
CA VAL A 119 6.79 -5.78 -13.35
C VAL A 119 5.42 -5.21 -13.04
N HIS A 120 4.64 -5.88 -12.19
CA HIS A 120 3.32 -5.39 -11.79
C HIS A 120 3.40 -4.03 -11.09
N LEU A 121 4.44 -3.79 -10.29
CA LEU A 121 4.59 -2.58 -9.49
C LEU A 121 5.20 -1.39 -10.25
N GLU A 122 5.60 -1.56 -11.52
CA GLU A 122 6.28 -0.51 -12.29
C GLU A 122 5.51 0.81 -12.37
N GLN A 123 4.19 0.75 -12.42
CA GLN A 123 3.34 1.94 -12.59
C GLN A 123 2.95 2.61 -11.28
N CYS A 124 3.20 1.99 -10.14
CA CYS A 124 2.90 2.63 -8.86
C CYS A 124 4.02 3.59 -8.45
N HIS A 125 3.69 4.44 -7.48
CA HIS A 125 4.64 5.46 -7.01
C HIS A 125 5.90 4.84 -6.39
N PRO A 126 7.07 5.52 -6.49
CA PRO A 126 8.31 5.05 -5.87
C PRO A 126 8.16 4.74 -4.38
N TRP A 127 7.40 5.52 -3.64
CA TRP A 127 7.20 5.28 -2.20
C TRP A 127 6.34 4.05 -1.90
N VAL A 128 5.68 3.44 -2.90
CA VAL A 128 5.00 2.17 -2.77
C VAL A 128 5.92 1.02 -3.17
N ARG A 129 6.53 1.09 -4.37
CA ARG A 129 7.28 -0.03 -4.93
C ARG A 129 8.66 -0.24 -4.32
N GLU A 130 9.39 0.83 -4.00
CA GLU A 130 10.77 0.70 -3.51
C GLU A 130 10.87 0.04 -2.13
N PRO A 131 10.12 0.50 -1.11
CA PRO A 131 10.15 -0.16 0.19
C PRO A 131 9.69 -1.62 0.12
N LEU A 132 8.67 -1.90 -0.69
CA LEU A 132 8.17 -3.25 -0.87
C LEU A 132 9.20 -4.16 -1.53
N ALA A 133 9.86 -3.67 -2.58
CA ALA A 133 10.91 -4.43 -3.26
C ALA A 133 12.07 -4.76 -2.31
N GLU A 134 12.47 -3.82 -1.46
CA GLU A 134 13.52 -4.05 -0.46
C GLU A 134 13.08 -5.09 0.58
N TRP A 135 11.83 -5.01 1.05
CA TRP A 135 11.32 -6.00 1.99
C TRP A 135 11.23 -7.40 1.36
N LEU A 136 10.77 -7.50 0.15
CA LEU A 136 10.69 -8.80 -0.56
C LEU A 136 12.07 -9.43 -0.74
N ASP A 137 13.11 -8.61 -0.90
CA ASP A 137 14.48 -9.07 -1.03
C ASP A 137 15.10 -9.46 0.32
N LEU A 138 14.96 -8.60 1.32
CA LEU A 138 15.65 -8.75 2.61
C LEU A 138 14.85 -9.48 3.67
N ARG A 139 13.53 -9.47 3.59
CA ARG A 139 12.61 -10.20 4.48
C ARG A 139 12.86 -9.94 5.98
N TRP A 140 13.06 -8.66 6.37
CA TRP A 140 13.20 -8.35 7.79
C TRP A 140 11.91 -8.63 8.57
N SER A 141 12.07 -8.92 9.86
CA SER A 141 10.97 -9.19 10.78
C SER A 141 10.30 -7.90 11.23
N HIS A 142 9.01 -7.97 11.56
CA HIS A 142 8.27 -6.86 12.16
C HIS A 142 8.82 -6.43 13.53
N THR A 143 9.66 -7.25 14.16
CA THR A 143 10.30 -6.93 15.43
C THR A 143 11.55 -6.07 15.28
N GLU A 144 12.07 -5.93 14.05
CA GLU A 144 13.22 -5.08 13.77
C GLU A 144 12.79 -3.61 13.69
N THR A 145 13.49 -2.74 14.42
CA THR A 145 13.25 -1.31 14.33
C THR A 145 13.98 -0.75 13.10
N ARG A 146 13.23 -0.12 12.22
CA ARG A 146 13.77 0.52 11.02
C ARG A 146 13.31 1.96 10.93
N PRO A 147 14.20 2.87 10.46
CA PRO A 147 13.75 4.24 10.20
C PRO A 147 12.73 4.27 9.04
N PRO A 148 11.80 5.21 9.05
CA PRO A 148 10.86 5.34 7.95
C PRO A 148 11.57 5.63 6.63
N PHE A 149 11.01 5.11 5.52
CA PHE A 149 11.41 5.51 4.18
C PHE A 149 10.87 6.91 3.91
N GLY A 150 11.72 7.84 3.55
CA GLY A 150 11.33 9.22 3.31
C GLY A 150 11.36 9.59 1.83
N TYR A 151 10.37 10.37 1.39
CA TYR A 151 10.26 10.83 0.02
C TYR A 151 9.82 12.28 -0.02
N ARG A 152 10.33 13.01 -1.00
CA ARG A 152 9.89 14.36 -1.32
C ARG A 152 9.38 14.42 -2.74
N VAL A 153 8.19 14.97 -2.91
CA VAL A 153 7.56 15.17 -4.21
C VAL A 153 7.62 16.67 -4.53
N VAL A 154 8.24 17.00 -5.65
CA VAL A 154 8.39 18.38 -6.12
C VAL A 154 7.66 18.52 -7.44
N GLY A 155 6.91 19.60 -7.59
CA GLY A 155 6.13 19.90 -8.78
C GLY A 155 4.72 20.34 -8.43
N ALA A 156 4.20 21.27 -9.22
CA ALA A 156 2.90 21.91 -8.98
C ALA A 156 1.71 21.06 -9.47
N ASP A 157 1.97 20.05 -10.30
CA ASP A 157 0.94 19.14 -10.82
C ASP A 157 1.51 17.73 -10.99
N VAL A 158 0.60 16.78 -11.20
CA VAL A 158 0.95 15.35 -11.31
C VAL A 158 1.84 15.08 -12.53
N ALA A 159 1.65 15.82 -13.63
CA ALA A 159 2.41 15.61 -14.86
C ALA A 159 3.87 16.06 -14.75
N SER A 160 4.14 17.06 -13.90
CA SER A 160 5.47 17.64 -13.72
C SER A 160 6.18 17.22 -12.43
N MET A 161 5.56 16.35 -11.62
CA MET A 161 6.13 16.00 -10.33
C MET A 161 7.36 15.10 -10.46
N THR A 162 8.34 15.36 -9.60
CA THR A 162 9.54 14.55 -9.44
C THR A 162 9.59 14.01 -8.02
N VAL A 163 9.81 12.72 -7.87
CA VAL A 163 9.89 12.05 -6.57
C VAL A 163 11.35 11.78 -6.25
N THR A 164 11.80 12.26 -5.09
CA THR A 164 13.16 12.05 -4.60
C THR A 164 13.10 11.27 -3.29
N ARG A 165 13.88 10.19 -3.22
CA ARG A 165 14.03 9.43 -1.98
C ARG A 165 15.01 10.18 -1.06
N LEU A 166 14.62 10.32 0.21
CA LEU A 166 15.44 10.95 1.24
C LEU A 166 16.22 9.88 2.02
N GLU A 167 17.41 10.23 2.46
CA GLU A 167 18.23 9.36 3.30
C GLU A 167 17.91 9.54 4.78
#